data_ba4800497134e33acb7011df7eda5330
#
_entry.id   ba4800497134e33acb7011df7eda5330
#
_cell.length_a   1.000
_cell.length_b   1.000
_cell.length_c   1.000
_cell.angle_alpha   90.00
_cell.angle_beta   90.00
_cell.angle_gamma   90.00
#
_symmetry.space_group_name_H-M   'P 1'
#
loop_
_entity.id
_entity.type
_entity.pdbx_description
1 polymer ?
#
loop_
_entity_poly.entity_id
_entity_poly.type
_entity_poly.pdbx_seq_one_letter_code
_entity_poly.pdbx_strand_id
1 'polypeptide(L)'
;MGKIKDTARRTLTFSVCLALSVFSLSARTIEVGKGKAFVSISKALRTAKPHDVILVYGNKVYKEHLLIDKPVLLRGTGHPVVDGGQRDNVVSIKADNAVVEGLQIQNSGRSSQIDYSGMHAENVQNVTVRNCVFRANQFSVMFQNCRHCTVAGNDISSNITLNPIMGNAVHCWKCDHMHITGNKIGHNRDGIYLEFVNHSHIDRNTVNGCERYGLHFMFSHFNVYSSNHFSHNQAGVAVMFAHNVTMLNNIFEFNQGTSSYGLLIKELQYSTIKGNRFRNNTVGLLVDGGSDLLVHHNEIKANGWGMRLISASTNDTITCNNFLGNTFDMTTNVSYNRNTVNGNYWDKYEGYDLDKNGYGDVPFHPLSLFSMLAEQNENVLFFFHSFLMNLLDATEKVLPSVTPDNYVDEYPHMKSYKI
;
A
#
# COMPACT_ATOMS: atom_id res chain seq x y z
N MET A 1 -63.56 16.85 -70.45
CA MET A 1 -64.64 16.00 -69.92
C MET A 1 -64.04 14.66 -69.64
N GLY A 2 -63.94 14.24 -68.40
CA GLY A 2 -63.39 12.94 -68.07
C GLY A 2 -63.16 12.91 -66.53
N LYS A 3 -64.09 12.30 -65.82
CA LYS A 3 -64.02 12.09 -64.38
C LYS A 3 -63.02 11.02 -64.07
N ILE A 4 -62.02 11.32 -63.26
CA ILE A 4 -61.09 10.37 -62.64
C ILE A 4 -61.62 10.02 -61.29
N LYS A 5 -61.87 8.74 -61.03
CA LYS A 5 -62.31 8.18 -59.79
C LYS A 5 -61.14 8.01 -58.82
N ASP A 6 -61.21 8.61 -57.67
CA ASP A 6 -60.32 8.40 -56.54
C ASP A 6 -60.57 7.03 -55.92
N THR A 7 -59.51 6.19 -55.89
CA THR A 7 -59.48 4.92 -55.17
C THR A 7 -58.63 5.10 -53.92
N ALA A 8 -59.26 5.31 -52.80
CA ALA A 8 -58.58 5.39 -51.51
C ALA A 8 -58.06 4.00 -51.09
N ARG A 9 -56.73 3.84 -51.09
CA ARG A 9 -56.05 2.71 -50.42
C ARG A 9 -55.93 2.98 -48.95
N ARG A 10 -56.73 2.25 -48.15
CA ARG A 10 -56.53 2.17 -46.70
C ARG A 10 -55.33 1.31 -46.41
N THR A 11 -54.21 1.92 -45.98
CA THR A 11 -53.06 1.23 -45.40
C THR A 11 -53.35 0.92 -43.96
N LEU A 12 -53.50 -0.34 -43.62
CA LEU A 12 -53.68 -0.84 -42.28
C LEU A 12 -52.28 -0.92 -41.63
N THR A 13 -51.95 0.03 -40.75
CA THR A 13 -50.72 0.02 -39.98
C THR A 13 -50.92 -0.89 -38.77
N PHE A 14 -50.35 -2.07 -38.77
CA PHE A 14 -50.25 -2.91 -37.60
C PHE A 14 -49.17 -2.37 -36.69
N SER A 15 -49.54 -1.67 -35.61
CA SER A 15 -48.64 -1.34 -34.52
C SER A 15 -48.43 -2.60 -33.66
N VAL A 16 -47.30 -3.26 -33.86
CA VAL A 16 -46.84 -4.30 -32.94
C VAL A 16 -46.26 -3.58 -31.73
N CYS A 17 -47.00 -3.43 -30.65
CA CYS A 17 -46.51 -3.08 -29.33
C CYS A 17 -45.71 -4.24 -28.79
N LEU A 18 -44.37 -4.21 -28.99
CA LEU A 18 -43.46 -5.09 -28.29
C LEU A 18 -43.41 -4.69 -26.82
N ALA A 19 -44.24 -5.30 -26.00
CA ALA A 19 -44.19 -5.16 -24.55
C ALA A 19 -42.85 -5.80 -24.06
N LEU A 20 -41.80 -4.98 -23.99
CA LEU A 20 -40.61 -5.32 -23.22
C LEU A 20 -41.04 -5.40 -21.74
N SER A 21 -41.41 -6.61 -21.31
CA SER A 21 -41.52 -6.93 -19.91
C SER A 21 -40.11 -6.82 -19.31
N VAL A 22 -39.79 -5.65 -18.77
CA VAL A 22 -38.68 -5.47 -17.86
C VAL A 22 -39.01 -6.32 -16.64
N PHE A 23 -38.55 -7.57 -16.63
CA PHE A 23 -38.51 -8.34 -15.40
C PHE A 23 -37.54 -7.61 -14.48
N SER A 24 -38.07 -6.77 -13.59
CA SER A 24 -37.36 -6.32 -12.41
C SER A 24 -36.98 -7.59 -11.65
N LEU A 25 -35.76 -8.08 -11.82
CA LEU A 25 -35.22 -9.09 -10.92
C LEU A 25 -35.09 -8.42 -9.55
N SER A 26 -36.14 -8.48 -8.76
CA SER A 26 -36.12 -8.07 -7.36
C SER A 26 -35.17 -9.02 -6.65
N ALA A 27 -34.04 -8.51 -6.18
CA ALA A 27 -33.10 -9.26 -5.36
C ALA A 27 -33.83 -9.83 -4.14
N ARG A 28 -33.85 -11.16 -4.01
CA ARG A 28 -34.48 -11.82 -2.87
C ARG A 28 -33.52 -11.81 -1.69
N THR A 29 -34.03 -11.50 -0.50
CA THR A 29 -33.26 -11.65 0.75
C THR A 29 -33.48 -13.04 1.34
N ILE A 30 -32.39 -13.80 1.54
CA ILE A 30 -32.37 -15.09 2.19
C ILE A 30 -31.76 -14.89 3.58
N GLU A 31 -32.56 -15.08 4.60
CA GLU A 31 -32.11 -14.91 6.00
C GLU A 31 -31.50 -16.20 6.56
N VAL A 32 -30.33 -16.06 7.21
CA VAL A 32 -29.59 -17.15 7.83
C VAL A 32 -29.34 -16.86 9.30
N GLY A 33 -29.78 -17.76 10.20
CA GLY A 33 -29.59 -17.58 11.63
C GLY A 33 -30.42 -18.57 12.46
N LYS A 34 -30.27 -18.52 13.78
CA LYS A 34 -31.15 -19.25 14.68
C LYS A 34 -32.58 -18.74 14.55
N GLY A 35 -33.54 -19.60 14.27
CA GLY A 35 -34.95 -19.25 14.04
C GLY A 35 -35.25 -18.63 12.67
N LYS A 36 -34.30 -18.63 11.73
CA LYS A 36 -34.49 -18.18 10.35
C LYS A 36 -34.72 -19.35 9.40
N ALA A 37 -35.11 -19.07 8.17
CA ALA A 37 -35.35 -20.07 7.12
C ALA A 37 -34.15 -21.00 6.89
N PHE A 38 -32.93 -20.44 7.03
CA PHE A 38 -31.69 -21.19 6.95
C PHE A 38 -30.88 -21.06 8.24
N VAL A 39 -30.27 -22.15 8.68
CA VAL A 39 -29.34 -22.19 9.82
C VAL A 39 -27.88 -22.40 9.38
N SER A 40 -27.66 -22.57 8.08
CA SER A 40 -26.33 -22.73 7.43
C SER A 40 -26.20 -21.77 6.27
N ILE A 41 -25.06 -21.06 6.23
CA ILE A 41 -24.72 -20.11 5.17
C ILE A 41 -24.51 -20.89 3.86
N SER A 42 -23.77 -21.99 3.88
CA SER A 42 -23.50 -22.82 2.70
C SER A 42 -24.78 -23.37 2.07
N LYS A 43 -25.80 -23.69 2.86
CA LYS A 43 -27.13 -24.15 2.34
C LYS A 43 -27.84 -22.96 1.66
N ALA A 44 -27.80 -21.77 2.25
CA ALA A 44 -28.39 -20.58 1.67
C ALA A 44 -27.70 -20.19 0.34
N LEU A 45 -26.35 -20.21 0.29
CA LEU A 45 -25.57 -19.94 -0.92
C LEU A 45 -25.94 -20.91 -2.06
N ARG A 46 -26.08 -22.23 -1.79
CA ARG A 46 -26.50 -23.20 -2.81
C ARG A 46 -27.88 -22.89 -3.40
N THR A 47 -28.80 -22.38 -2.58
CA THR A 47 -30.17 -22.07 -2.97
C THR A 47 -30.33 -20.72 -3.62
N ALA A 48 -29.37 -19.82 -3.40
CA ALA A 48 -29.38 -18.45 -3.93
C ALA A 48 -29.33 -18.45 -5.45
N LYS A 49 -29.98 -17.44 -6.02
CA LYS A 49 -29.87 -17.06 -7.44
C LYS A 49 -28.93 -15.87 -7.59
N PRO A 50 -28.42 -15.59 -8.81
CA PRO A 50 -27.70 -14.37 -9.07
C PRO A 50 -28.43 -13.13 -8.54
N HIS A 51 -27.65 -12.22 -7.90
CA HIS A 51 -28.10 -10.97 -7.28
C HIS A 51 -28.93 -11.11 -5.99
N ASP A 52 -29.15 -12.32 -5.46
CA ASP A 52 -29.77 -12.50 -4.16
C ASP A 52 -28.87 -11.92 -3.04
N VAL A 53 -29.51 -11.48 -1.96
CA VAL A 53 -28.87 -11.05 -0.71
C VAL A 53 -28.95 -12.17 0.31
N ILE A 54 -27.83 -12.65 0.82
CA ILE A 54 -27.78 -13.61 1.93
C ILE A 54 -27.48 -12.81 3.19
N LEU A 55 -28.50 -12.61 4.03
CA LEU A 55 -28.41 -11.86 5.28
C LEU A 55 -28.14 -12.80 6.44
N VAL A 56 -26.94 -12.73 7.01
CA VAL A 56 -26.47 -13.60 8.08
C VAL A 56 -26.53 -12.88 9.42
N TYR A 57 -27.16 -13.49 10.41
CA TYR A 57 -27.29 -12.93 11.75
C TYR A 57 -26.21 -13.45 12.70
N GLY A 58 -25.64 -12.55 13.52
CA GLY A 58 -24.55 -12.79 14.45
C GLY A 58 -24.93 -13.52 15.75
N ASN A 59 -25.92 -14.39 15.70
CA ASN A 59 -26.44 -15.08 16.90
C ASN A 59 -25.86 -16.48 17.14
N LYS A 60 -24.86 -16.88 16.33
CA LYS A 60 -24.06 -18.11 16.49
C LYS A 60 -22.77 -18.08 15.71
N VAL A 61 -21.85 -19.00 15.99
CA VAL A 61 -20.66 -19.27 15.17
C VAL A 61 -21.02 -20.27 14.08
N TYR A 62 -20.69 -19.94 12.83
CA TYR A 62 -20.87 -20.78 11.65
C TYR A 62 -19.56 -21.52 11.34
N LYS A 63 -19.46 -22.80 11.73
CA LYS A 63 -18.30 -23.64 11.40
C LYS A 63 -18.48 -24.22 10.00
N GLU A 64 -18.18 -23.43 9.00
CA GLU A 64 -18.48 -23.75 7.60
C GLU A 64 -17.36 -23.24 6.68
N HIS A 65 -17.17 -23.91 5.53
CA HIS A 65 -16.42 -23.43 4.39
C HIS A 65 -17.42 -22.96 3.33
N LEU A 66 -17.29 -21.70 2.90
CA LEU A 66 -18.25 -21.08 2.01
C LEU A 66 -17.73 -21.06 0.58
N LEU A 67 -18.55 -21.48 -0.37
CA LEU A 67 -18.30 -21.31 -1.80
C LEU A 67 -19.29 -20.30 -2.37
N ILE A 68 -18.80 -19.22 -2.93
CA ILE A 68 -19.57 -18.20 -3.65
C ILE A 68 -19.31 -18.39 -5.14
N ASP A 69 -20.21 -19.08 -5.81
CA ASP A 69 -20.16 -19.43 -7.24
C ASP A 69 -21.14 -18.63 -8.11
N LYS A 70 -21.80 -17.62 -7.50
CA LYS A 70 -22.78 -16.73 -8.13
C LYS A 70 -22.57 -15.29 -7.67
N PRO A 71 -22.92 -14.27 -8.48
CA PRO A 71 -22.91 -12.89 -8.07
C PRO A 71 -24.00 -12.64 -7.00
N VAL A 72 -23.63 -12.73 -5.74
CA VAL A 72 -24.50 -12.52 -4.59
C VAL A 72 -23.91 -11.49 -3.63
N LEU A 73 -24.75 -10.89 -2.81
CA LEU A 73 -24.34 -10.09 -1.66
C LEU A 73 -24.45 -10.96 -0.38
N LEU A 74 -23.30 -11.37 0.15
CA LEU A 74 -23.22 -12.03 1.46
C LEU A 74 -22.98 -10.96 2.53
N ARG A 75 -24.01 -10.66 3.32
CA ARG A 75 -24.02 -9.60 4.34
C ARG A 75 -24.21 -10.16 5.74
N GLY A 76 -23.28 -9.79 6.63
CA GLY A 76 -23.40 -10.05 8.07
C GLY A 76 -24.07 -8.89 8.81
N THR A 77 -24.89 -9.20 9.80
CA THR A 77 -25.41 -8.23 10.76
C THR A 77 -24.84 -8.54 12.14
N GLY A 78 -24.10 -7.58 12.72
CA GLY A 78 -23.40 -7.77 13.99
C GLY A 78 -22.15 -8.67 13.88
N HIS A 79 -21.47 -8.66 12.75
CA HIS A 79 -20.26 -9.43 12.47
C HIS A 79 -20.38 -10.93 12.84
N PRO A 80 -21.34 -11.68 12.23
CA PRO A 80 -21.45 -13.12 12.45
C PRO A 80 -20.13 -13.81 12.14
N VAL A 81 -19.76 -14.76 12.99
CA VAL A 81 -18.46 -15.44 12.91
C VAL A 81 -18.58 -16.63 11.96
N VAL A 82 -17.75 -16.64 10.92
CA VAL A 82 -17.52 -17.82 10.06
C VAL A 82 -16.15 -18.38 10.42
N ASP A 83 -16.12 -19.60 10.92
CA ASP A 83 -14.94 -20.27 11.45
C ASP A 83 -14.56 -21.49 10.60
N GLY A 84 -13.35 -21.45 10.02
CA GLY A 84 -12.84 -22.51 9.17
C GLY A 84 -12.30 -23.73 9.91
N GLY A 85 -12.19 -23.66 11.26
CA GLY A 85 -11.70 -24.78 12.08
C GLY A 85 -10.28 -25.22 11.76
N GLN A 86 -9.43 -24.28 11.30
CA GLN A 86 -8.03 -24.48 10.89
C GLN A 86 -7.86 -25.48 9.74
N ARG A 87 -8.81 -25.51 8.83
CA ARG A 87 -8.76 -26.35 7.62
C ARG A 87 -9.16 -25.50 6.43
N ASP A 88 -8.49 -25.63 5.30
CA ASP A 88 -8.85 -25.05 4.01
C ASP A 88 -9.07 -23.51 4.03
N ASN A 89 -9.49 -22.95 2.91
CA ASN A 89 -9.98 -21.58 2.80
C ASN A 89 -11.37 -21.46 3.48
N VAL A 90 -11.60 -20.38 4.23
CA VAL A 90 -12.89 -20.21 4.92
C VAL A 90 -13.98 -19.77 3.94
N VAL A 91 -13.66 -18.82 3.06
CA VAL A 91 -14.54 -18.32 1.98
C VAL A 91 -13.81 -18.42 0.67
N SER A 92 -14.33 -19.15 -0.30
CA SER A 92 -13.84 -19.23 -1.67
C SER A 92 -14.80 -18.51 -2.62
N ILE A 93 -14.30 -17.57 -3.43
CA ILE A 93 -15.08 -16.80 -4.39
C ILE A 93 -14.66 -17.20 -5.80
N LYS A 94 -15.61 -17.71 -6.58
CA LYS A 94 -15.45 -18.15 -7.97
C LYS A 94 -16.47 -17.49 -8.91
N ALA A 95 -17.05 -16.37 -8.49
CA ALA A 95 -18.01 -15.62 -9.29
C ALA A 95 -17.64 -14.13 -9.34
N ASP A 96 -17.79 -13.55 -10.50
CA ASP A 96 -17.72 -12.12 -10.69
C ASP A 96 -18.82 -11.39 -9.93
N ASN A 97 -18.56 -10.12 -9.59
CA ASN A 97 -19.53 -9.21 -8.96
C ASN A 97 -20.05 -9.69 -7.60
N ALA A 98 -19.34 -10.59 -6.92
CA ALA A 98 -19.69 -11.02 -5.57
C ALA A 98 -19.30 -9.94 -4.55
N VAL A 99 -20.15 -9.78 -3.53
CA VAL A 99 -19.86 -8.86 -2.41
C VAL A 99 -19.91 -9.60 -1.09
N VAL A 100 -18.89 -9.45 -0.27
CA VAL A 100 -18.81 -9.97 1.10
C VAL A 100 -18.64 -8.82 2.05
N GLU A 101 -19.58 -8.65 2.98
CA GLU A 101 -19.51 -7.54 3.93
C GLU A 101 -20.01 -7.87 5.33
N GLY A 102 -19.43 -7.23 6.35
CA GLY A 102 -19.91 -7.25 7.72
C GLY A 102 -19.77 -8.60 8.44
N LEU A 103 -18.90 -9.50 7.98
CA LEU A 103 -18.61 -10.80 8.60
C LEU A 103 -17.34 -10.76 9.43
N GLN A 104 -17.24 -11.61 10.45
CA GLN A 104 -15.96 -12.01 11.01
C GLN A 104 -15.57 -13.37 10.41
N ILE A 105 -14.40 -13.43 9.77
CA ILE A 105 -13.87 -14.61 9.08
C ILE A 105 -12.58 -15.02 9.80
N GLN A 106 -12.53 -16.25 10.30
CA GLN A 106 -11.42 -16.68 11.14
C GLN A 106 -11.01 -18.14 10.96
N ASN A 107 -9.81 -18.45 11.46
CA ASN A 107 -9.26 -19.80 11.57
C ASN A 107 -9.21 -20.54 10.22
N SER A 108 -8.58 -19.95 9.20
CA SER A 108 -8.25 -20.66 7.97
C SER A 108 -7.31 -21.83 8.23
N GLY A 109 -7.14 -22.70 7.26
CA GLY A 109 -6.09 -23.71 7.23
C GLY A 109 -4.70 -23.10 7.48
N ARG A 110 -3.76 -23.95 7.84
CA ARG A 110 -2.36 -23.56 8.09
C ARG A 110 -1.43 -24.61 7.48
N SER A 111 -0.54 -24.15 6.60
CA SER A 111 0.43 -25.02 5.93
C SER A 111 1.66 -24.22 5.54
N SER A 112 2.82 -24.86 5.50
CA SER A 112 4.04 -24.31 4.92
C SER A 112 4.13 -24.51 3.40
N GLN A 113 3.21 -25.28 2.81
CA GLN A 113 3.20 -25.62 1.38
C GLN A 113 1.99 -25.07 0.62
N ILE A 114 0.89 -24.80 1.32
CA ILE A 114 -0.39 -24.34 0.75
C ILE A 114 -0.78 -23.05 1.44
N ASP A 115 -1.09 -22.03 0.65
CA ASP A 115 -1.50 -20.71 1.14
C ASP A 115 -3.01 -20.70 1.42
N TYR A 116 -3.39 -21.17 2.59
CA TYR A 116 -4.78 -21.10 3.03
C TYR A 116 -5.17 -19.69 3.48
N SER A 117 -6.39 -19.27 3.16
CA SER A 117 -6.85 -17.92 3.45
C SER A 117 -8.23 -17.85 4.11
N GLY A 118 -8.46 -16.76 4.83
CA GLY A 118 -9.80 -16.41 5.31
C GLY A 118 -10.75 -16.20 4.13
N MET A 119 -10.29 -15.48 3.11
CA MET A 119 -11.03 -15.33 1.86
C MET A 119 -10.10 -15.48 0.67
N HIS A 120 -10.46 -16.33 -0.26
CA HIS A 120 -9.73 -16.59 -1.51
C HIS A 120 -10.63 -16.30 -2.71
N ALA A 121 -10.19 -15.40 -3.58
CA ALA A 121 -10.84 -15.11 -4.85
C ALA A 121 -9.85 -15.41 -5.99
N GLU A 122 -10.29 -16.18 -6.97
CA GLU A 122 -9.45 -16.61 -8.07
C GLU A 122 -10.18 -16.50 -9.41
N ASN A 123 -9.48 -15.90 -10.42
CA ASN A 123 -9.97 -15.76 -11.80
C ASN A 123 -11.32 -15.01 -11.88
N VAL A 124 -11.52 -13.98 -11.08
CA VAL A 124 -12.78 -13.22 -10.99
C VAL A 124 -12.52 -11.71 -11.08
N GLN A 125 -13.60 -10.98 -11.36
CA GLN A 125 -13.59 -9.52 -11.41
C GLN A 125 -14.73 -8.88 -10.62
N ASN A 126 -14.53 -7.58 -10.28
CA ASN A 126 -15.52 -6.75 -9.57
C ASN A 126 -15.96 -7.34 -8.22
N VAL A 127 -15.10 -8.09 -7.54
CA VAL A 127 -15.38 -8.61 -6.19
C VAL A 127 -15.11 -7.52 -5.17
N THR A 128 -16.01 -7.38 -4.21
CA THR A 128 -15.86 -6.44 -3.09
C THR A 128 -15.87 -7.16 -1.76
N VAL A 129 -14.85 -6.88 -0.94
CA VAL A 129 -14.73 -7.32 0.45
C VAL A 129 -14.66 -6.10 1.34
N ARG A 130 -15.68 -5.88 2.16
CA ARG A 130 -15.71 -4.65 2.95
C ARG A 130 -16.32 -4.83 4.35
N ASN A 131 -15.85 -3.98 5.27
CA ASN A 131 -16.36 -3.92 6.65
C ASN A 131 -16.36 -5.31 7.34
N CYS A 132 -15.40 -6.16 6.98
CA CYS A 132 -15.20 -7.47 7.57
C CYS A 132 -14.11 -7.44 8.63
N VAL A 133 -14.16 -8.41 9.53
CA VAL A 133 -13.13 -8.65 10.55
C VAL A 133 -12.43 -9.97 10.23
N PHE A 134 -11.10 -9.95 10.10
CA PHE A 134 -10.30 -11.15 9.85
C PHE A 134 -9.42 -11.44 11.05
N ARG A 135 -9.47 -12.67 11.57
CA ARG A 135 -8.70 -13.09 12.75
C ARG A 135 -8.10 -14.48 12.57
N ALA A 136 -6.88 -14.65 13.00
CA ALA A 136 -6.22 -15.96 13.06
C ALA A 136 -6.23 -16.75 11.74
N ASN A 137 -6.19 -16.05 10.59
CA ASN A 137 -6.03 -16.66 9.29
C ASN A 137 -4.55 -16.69 8.90
N GLN A 138 -4.13 -17.70 8.14
CA GLN A 138 -2.77 -17.72 7.57
C GLN A 138 -2.60 -16.53 6.62
N PHE A 139 -3.34 -16.48 5.52
CA PHE A 139 -3.59 -15.28 4.75
C PHE A 139 -5.00 -14.78 5.05
N SER A 140 -5.22 -13.48 5.19
CA SER A 140 -6.58 -13.04 5.51
C SER A 140 -7.43 -12.87 4.26
N VAL A 141 -6.93 -12.12 3.27
CA VAL A 141 -7.62 -11.87 1.99
C VAL A 141 -6.64 -12.14 0.86
N MET A 142 -6.96 -13.05 -0.04
CA MET A 142 -6.14 -13.44 -1.17
C MET A 142 -6.88 -13.30 -2.49
N PHE A 143 -6.26 -12.60 -3.44
CA PHE A 143 -6.72 -12.47 -4.82
C PHE A 143 -5.67 -13.03 -5.77
N GLN A 144 -6.08 -13.91 -6.66
CA GLN A 144 -5.22 -14.48 -7.70
C GLN A 144 -5.86 -14.29 -9.07
N ASN A 145 -5.12 -13.67 -10.01
CA ASN A 145 -5.59 -13.40 -11.36
C ASN A 145 -6.95 -12.67 -11.40
N CYS A 146 -7.10 -11.63 -10.59
CA CYS A 146 -8.34 -10.88 -10.41
C CYS A 146 -8.22 -9.46 -10.95
N ARG A 147 -9.37 -8.84 -11.31
CA ARG A 147 -9.41 -7.47 -11.83
C ARG A 147 -10.54 -6.66 -11.19
N HIS A 148 -10.32 -5.34 -11.06
CA HIS A 148 -11.31 -4.39 -10.58
C HIS A 148 -11.92 -4.77 -9.21
N CYS A 149 -11.13 -5.41 -8.34
CA CYS A 149 -11.61 -5.85 -7.03
C CYS A 149 -11.31 -4.81 -5.95
N THR A 150 -12.14 -4.82 -4.91
CA THR A 150 -12.08 -3.84 -3.81
C THR A 150 -11.94 -4.53 -2.44
N VAL A 151 -11.00 -4.04 -1.64
CA VAL A 151 -10.82 -4.41 -0.22
C VAL A 151 -10.94 -3.14 0.61
N ALA A 152 -12.06 -2.95 1.32
CA ALA A 152 -12.36 -1.65 1.92
C ALA A 152 -12.85 -1.73 3.37
N GLY A 153 -12.27 -0.92 4.26
CA GLY A 153 -12.76 -0.75 5.63
C GLY A 153 -12.74 -2.01 6.49
N ASN A 154 -11.84 -2.95 6.20
CA ASN A 154 -11.72 -4.18 6.97
C ASN A 154 -10.77 -4.01 8.15
N ASP A 155 -11.00 -4.78 9.22
CA ASP A 155 -10.10 -4.91 10.37
C ASP A 155 -9.43 -6.29 10.31
N ILE A 156 -8.13 -6.30 9.99
CA ILE A 156 -7.37 -7.50 9.68
C ILE A 156 -6.21 -7.65 10.67
N SER A 157 -6.19 -8.76 11.41
CA SER A 157 -5.02 -9.10 12.22
C SER A 157 -4.87 -10.62 12.35
N SER A 158 -3.60 -11.04 12.40
CA SER A 158 -3.26 -12.44 12.64
C SER A 158 -2.54 -12.53 13.99
N ASN A 159 -2.93 -13.46 14.84
CA ASN A 159 -2.22 -13.79 16.07
C ASN A 159 -1.36 -15.06 15.89
N ILE A 160 -1.02 -15.40 14.66
CA ILE A 160 -0.17 -16.55 14.35
C ILE A 160 1.29 -16.12 14.59
N THR A 161 1.91 -16.68 15.61
CA THR A 161 3.29 -16.36 16.01
C THR A 161 4.34 -17.30 15.39
N LEU A 162 3.90 -18.34 14.67
CA LEU A 162 4.79 -19.30 14.02
C LEU A 162 5.23 -18.75 12.65
N ASN A 163 6.39 -18.16 12.60
CA ASN A 163 6.96 -17.47 11.45
C ASN A 163 6.89 -18.26 10.11
N PRO A 164 7.12 -19.59 10.03
CA PRO A 164 7.08 -20.30 8.75
C PRO A 164 5.69 -20.37 8.09
N ILE A 165 4.62 -20.17 8.87
CA ILE A 165 3.24 -20.28 8.39
C ILE A 165 2.46 -18.97 8.47
N MET A 166 3.08 -17.90 8.92
CA MET A 166 2.47 -16.58 8.94
C MET A 166 2.41 -16.02 7.52
N GLY A 167 1.23 -15.65 7.08
CA GLY A 167 0.99 -15.07 5.76
C GLY A 167 0.68 -13.57 5.81
N ASN A 168 0.27 -13.04 4.67
CA ASN A 168 -0.02 -11.62 4.48
C ASN A 168 -1.48 -11.30 4.82
N ALA A 169 -1.75 -10.05 5.24
CA ALA A 169 -3.12 -9.63 5.51
C ALA A 169 -3.92 -9.51 4.21
N VAL A 170 -3.43 -8.76 3.23
CA VAL A 170 -3.97 -8.69 1.88
C VAL A 170 -2.89 -9.13 0.91
N HIS A 171 -3.15 -10.15 0.12
CA HIS A 171 -2.24 -10.68 -0.89
C HIS A 171 -2.89 -10.64 -2.26
N CYS A 172 -2.29 -9.93 -3.21
CA CYS A 172 -2.73 -9.89 -4.59
C CYS A 172 -1.60 -10.42 -5.50
N TRP A 173 -1.91 -11.42 -6.30
CA TRP A 173 -0.99 -12.03 -7.25
C TRP A 173 -1.57 -12.00 -8.67
N LYS A 174 -0.83 -11.43 -9.63
CA LYS A 174 -1.27 -11.25 -11.02
C LYS A 174 -2.63 -10.55 -11.13
N CYS A 175 -2.82 -9.48 -10.37
CA CYS A 175 -4.05 -8.72 -10.36
C CYS A 175 -3.89 -7.37 -11.07
N ASP A 176 -5.02 -6.76 -11.41
CA ASP A 176 -5.04 -5.46 -12.09
C ASP A 176 -6.23 -4.61 -11.61
N HIS A 177 -6.04 -3.27 -11.56
CA HIS A 177 -7.07 -2.32 -11.10
C HIS A 177 -7.67 -2.69 -9.72
N MET A 178 -6.81 -3.03 -8.77
CA MET A 178 -7.24 -3.28 -7.38
C MET A 178 -7.44 -1.97 -6.64
N HIS A 179 -8.45 -1.93 -5.76
CA HIS A 179 -8.66 -0.82 -4.84
C HIS A 179 -8.63 -1.31 -3.38
N ILE A 180 -7.57 -0.95 -2.66
CA ILE A 180 -7.35 -1.36 -1.27
C ILE A 180 -7.39 -0.11 -0.39
N THR A 181 -8.51 0.12 0.33
CA THR A 181 -8.76 1.42 0.96
C THR A 181 -9.31 1.33 2.38
N GLY A 182 -8.83 2.20 3.26
CA GLY A 182 -9.39 2.39 4.59
C GLY A 182 -9.32 1.17 5.51
N ASN A 183 -8.44 0.22 5.25
CA ASN A 183 -8.29 -0.97 6.07
C ASN A 183 -7.40 -0.69 7.28
N LYS A 184 -7.70 -1.33 8.41
CA LYS A 184 -6.85 -1.40 9.59
C LYS A 184 -6.19 -2.78 9.63
N ILE A 185 -4.86 -2.81 9.53
CA ILE A 185 -4.08 -4.04 9.35
C ILE A 185 -2.98 -4.09 10.42
N GLY A 186 -2.78 -5.29 11.00
CA GLY A 186 -1.67 -5.48 11.94
C GLY A 186 -1.34 -6.93 12.23
N HIS A 187 -0.12 -7.16 12.75
CA HIS A 187 0.34 -8.46 13.23
C HIS A 187 0.24 -9.58 12.17
N ASN A 188 0.60 -9.26 10.94
CA ASN A 188 0.77 -10.20 9.83
C ASN A 188 2.24 -10.21 9.40
N ARG A 189 2.65 -11.14 8.54
CA ARG A 189 4.00 -11.13 7.95
C ARG A 189 4.20 -9.86 7.15
N ASP A 190 3.41 -9.65 6.09
CA ASP A 190 3.27 -8.39 5.38
C ASP A 190 1.82 -7.88 5.52
N GLY A 191 1.65 -6.58 5.61
CA GLY A 191 0.31 -6.00 5.67
C GLY A 191 -0.40 -6.14 4.32
N ILE A 192 0.12 -5.52 3.28
CA ILE A 192 -0.39 -5.62 1.92
C ILE A 192 0.76 -6.09 1.03
N TYR A 193 0.57 -7.17 0.29
CA TYR A 193 1.54 -7.70 -0.64
C TYR A 193 0.99 -7.74 -2.06
N LEU A 194 1.69 -7.07 -2.97
CA LEU A 194 1.33 -6.96 -4.37
C LEU A 194 2.45 -7.55 -5.23
N GLU A 195 2.17 -8.61 -5.96
CA GLU A 195 3.10 -9.27 -6.86
C GLU A 195 2.50 -9.39 -8.27
N PHE A 196 3.17 -8.79 -9.26
CA PHE A 196 2.64 -8.63 -10.62
C PHE A 196 1.26 -7.95 -10.64
N VAL A 197 1.12 -6.84 -9.88
CA VAL A 197 -0.14 -6.09 -9.75
C VAL A 197 0.03 -4.70 -10.34
N ASN A 198 -0.83 -4.33 -11.27
CA ASN A 198 -0.72 -3.06 -11.97
C ASN A 198 -1.98 -2.19 -11.83
N HIS A 199 -1.85 -0.89 -12.15
CA HIS A 199 -2.93 0.10 -12.24
C HIS A 199 -3.83 0.15 -10.99
N SER A 200 -3.25 -0.05 -9.81
CA SER A 200 -4.00 -0.23 -8.57
C SER A 200 -3.83 0.97 -7.64
N HIS A 201 -4.84 1.18 -6.79
CA HIS A 201 -4.88 2.25 -5.81
C HIS A 201 -4.91 1.69 -4.39
N ILE A 202 -3.96 2.12 -3.57
CA ILE A 202 -3.83 1.74 -2.17
C ILE A 202 -3.88 3.00 -1.32
N ASP A 203 -5.00 3.27 -0.65
CA ASP A 203 -5.18 4.55 0.01
C ASP A 203 -5.85 4.46 1.39
N ARG A 204 -5.51 5.40 2.28
CA ARG A 204 -6.10 5.55 3.62
C ARG A 204 -6.06 4.28 4.49
N ASN A 205 -5.11 3.38 4.24
CA ASN A 205 -4.91 2.23 5.10
C ASN A 205 -4.02 2.59 6.30
N THR A 206 -4.30 1.99 7.45
CA THR A 206 -3.43 2.04 8.64
C THR A 206 -2.83 0.67 8.84
N VAL A 207 -1.51 0.55 8.74
CA VAL A 207 -0.79 -0.71 8.84
C VAL A 207 0.25 -0.62 9.94
N ASN A 208 0.10 -1.46 10.97
CA ASN A 208 0.91 -1.38 12.17
C ASN A 208 1.38 -2.75 12.65
N GLY A 209 2.66 -2.87 13.00
CA GLY A 209 3.20 -4.05 13.68
C GLY A 209 3.26 -5.30 12.81
N CYS A 210 3.50 -5.16 11.51
CA CYS A 210 3.81 -6.29 10.63
C CYS A 210 5.26 -6.74 10.83
N GLU A 211 5.51 -8.05 10.75
CA GLU A 211 6.84 -8.62 11.00
C GLU A 211 7.87 -8.23 9.94
N ARG A 212 7.42 -7.98 8.70
CA ARG A 212 8.29 -7.51 7.62
C ARG A 212 7.83 -6.15 7.12
N TYR A 213 6.94 -6.12 6.14
CA TYR A 213 6.57 -4.91 5.43
C TYR A 213 5.11 -4.51 5.70
N GLY A 214 4.89 -3.22 5.94
CA GLY A 214 3.53 -2.70 5.96
C GLY A 214 2.86 -2.81 4.58
N LEU A 215 3.60 -2.44 3.52
CA LEU A 215 3.19 -2.62 2.12
C LEU A 215 4.39 -3.09 1.31
N HIS A 216 4.21 -4.09 0.46
CA HIS A 216 5.26 -4.67 -0.37
C HIS A 216 4.82 -4.75 -1.83
N PHE A 217 5.54 -4.06 -2.71
CA PHE A 217 5.43 -4.18 -4.17
C PHE A 217 6.56 -5.06 -4.71
N MET A 218 6.21 -6.04 -5.53
CA MET A 218 7.16 -6.88 -6.24
C MET A 218 6.73 -6.98 -7.70
N PHE A 219 7.54 -6.49 -8.66
CA PHE A 219 7.22 -6.46 -10.10
C PHE A 219 5.84 -5.85 -10.38
N SER A 220 5.49 -4.76 -9.69
CA SER A 220 4.15 -4.17 -9.72
C SER A 220 4.23 -2.71 -10.17
N HIS A 221 3.59 -2.38 -11.28
CA HIS A 221 3.80 -1.14 -12.02
C HIS A 221 2.55 -0.28 -12.08
N PHE A 222 2.71 1.02 -12.37
CA PHE A 222 1.62 1.98 -12.55
C PHE A 222 0.65 2.06 -11.37
N ASN A 223 1.17 1.86 -10.15
CA ASN A 223 0.38 1.88 -8.92
C ASN A 223 0.47 3.23 -8.23
N VAL A 224 -0.59 3.59 -7.55
CA VAL A 224 -0.65 4.77 -6.68
C VAL A 224 -0.92 4.32 -5.24
N TYR A 225 -0.09 4.73 -4.30
CA TYR A 225 -0.44 4.60 -2.90
C TYR A 225 -0.38 5.97 -2.19
N SER A 226 -1.47 6.30 -1.49
CA SER A 226 -1.65 7.64 -0.96
C SER A 226 -2.35 7.67 0.39
N SER A 227 -1.95 8.63 1.22
CA SER A 227 -2.60 8.89 2.51
C SER A 227 -2.67 7.65 3.44
N ASN A 228 -1.73 6.72 3.30
CA ASN A 228 -1.62 5.57 4.19
C ASN A 228 -0.72 5.92 5.37
N HIS A 229 -0.89 5.16 6.45
CA HIS A 229 -0.08 5.26 7.66
C HIS A 229 0.59 3.92 7.95
N PHE A 230 1.92 3.87 7.88
CA PHE A 230 2.73 2.69 8.13
C PHE A 230 3.60 2.91 9.38
N SER A 231 3.35 2.16 10.44
CA SER A 231 4.07 2.34 11.70
C SER A 231 4.42 1.03 12.38
N HIS A 232 5.56 1.03 13.11
CA HIS A 232 6.04 -0.11 13.89
C HIS A 232 6.16 -1.42 13.09
N ASN A 233 6.42 -1.34 11.79
CA ASN A 233 6.76 -2.48 10.94
C ASN A 233 8.30 -2.61 10.87
N GLN A 234 8.84 -3.74 10.43
CA GLN A 234 10.28 -3.82 10.13
C GLN A 234 10.62 -2.83 9.00
N ALA A 235 9.82 -2.77 7.94
CA ALA A 235 9.84 -1.63 7.04
C ALA A 235 8.39 -1.15 6.78
N GLY A 236 8.21 0.16 6.72
CA GLY A 236 6.91 0.74 6.41
C GLY A 236 6.43 0.27 5.04
N VAL A 237 7.23 0.52 4.00
CA VAL A 237 6.95 0.07 2.63
C VAL A 237 8.24 -0.42 1.97
N ALA A 238 8.13 -1.47 1.16
CA ALA A 238 9.16 -1.91 0.23
C ALA A 238 8.62 -1.90 -1.21
N VAL A 239 9.32 -1.22 -2.12
CA VAL A 239 8.98 -1.18 -3.55
C VAL A 239 10.18 -1.74 -4.32
N MET A 240 9.97 -2.91 -4.96
CA MET A 240 11.05 -3.64 -5.59
C MET A 240 10.73 -3.98 -7.05
N PHE A 241 11.71 -3.72 -7.94
CA PHE A 241 11.64 -4.07 -9.37
C PHE A 241 10.38 -3.52 -10.04
N ALA A 242 10.10 -2.22 -9.82
CA ALA A 242 8.88 -1.58 -10.27
C ALA A 242 9.18 -0.31 -11.08
N HIS A 243 8.18 0.22 -11.76
CA HIS A 243 8.24 1.51 -12.42
C HIS A 243 6.88 2.22 -12.43
N ASN A 244 6.91 3.54 -12.60
CA ASN A 244 5.71 4.38 -12.62
C ASN A 244 4.83 4.24 -11.37
N VAL A 245 5.48 4.22 -10.21
CA VAL A 245 4.79 4.19 -8.90
C VAL A 245 4.70 5.61 -8.34
N THR A 246 3.52 5.98 -7.90
CA THR A 246 3.28 7.30 -7.31
C THR A 246 2.95 7.18 -5.82
N MET A 247 3.72 7.84 -4.97
CA MET A 247 3.69 7.76 -3.51
C MET A 247 3.33 9.12 -2.93
N LEU A 248 2.07 9.31 -2.48
CA LEU A 248 1.56 10.62 -2.11
C LEU A 248 1.07 10.70 -0.67
N ASN A 249 1.54 11.69 0.08
CA ASN A 249 0.99 12.06 1.40
C ASN A 249 0.89 10.90 2.40
N ASN A 250 1.80 9.93 2.33
CA ASN A 250 1.85 8.82 3.27
C ASN A 250 2.65 9.22 4.52
N ILE A 251 2.38 8.53 5.62
CA ILE A 251 3.13 8.66 6.88
C ILE A 251 3.86 7.36 7.14
N PHE A 252 5.17 7.46 7.35
CA PHE A 252 6.06 6.36 7.70
C PHE A 252 6.72 6.71 9.03
N GLU A 253 6.32 6.03 10.11
CA GLU A 253 6.88 6.40 11.42
C GLU A 253 7.15 5.21 12.33
N PHE A 254 8.16 5.37 13.19
CA PHE A 254 8.55 4.36 14.17
C PHE A 254 8.84 2.97 13.59
N ASN A 255 9.26 2.89 12.31
CA ASN A 255 9.77 1.66 11.74
C ASN A 255 11.26 1.55 12.14
N GLN A 256 11.53 0.83 13.22
CA GLN A 256 12.82 0.82 13.91
C GLN A 256 13.33 -0.61 14.10
N GLY A 257 14.65 -0.76 14.09
CA GLY A 257 15.34 -2.02 14.31
C GLY A 257 16.51 -2.22 13.35
N THR A 258 17.11 -3.39 13.40
CA THR A 258 18.15 -3.78 12.43
C THR A 258 17.52 -3.92 11.04
N SER A 259 18.09 -3.25 10.05
CA SER A 259 17.58 -3.24 8.67
C SER A 259 16.11 -2.77 8.57
N SER A 260 15.79 -1.67 9.27
CA SER A 260 14.44 -1.10 9.31
C SER A 260 14.37 0.24 8.57
N TYR A 261 13.31 0.42 7.80
CA TYR A 261 13.16 1.54 6.87
C TYR A 261 11.74 2.11 6.92
N GLY A 262 11.60 3.43 6.78
CA GLY A 262 10.32 4.03 6.45
C GLY A 262 9.87 3.58 5.06
N LEU A 263 10.72 3.83 4.06
CA LEU A 263 10.53 3.37 2.68
C LEU A 263 11.83 2.77 2.15
N LEU A 264 11.75 1.52 1.70
CA LEU A 264 12.80 0.81 0.99
C LEU A 264 12.46 0.77 -0.51
N ILE A 265 13.33 1.31 -1.31
CA ILE A 265 13.27 1.25 -2.78
C ILE A 265 14.40 0.36 -3.29
N LYS A 266 14.07 -0.60 -4.16
CA LYS A 266 15.03 -1.40 -4.88
C LYS A 266 14.67 -1.47 -6.37
N GLU A 267 15.58 -0.96 -7.23
CA GLU A 267 15.40 -0.93 -8.69
C GLU A 267 14.04 -0.35 -9.11
N LEU A 268 13.77 0.90 -8.70
CA LEU A 268 12.55 1.64 -9.05
C LEU A 268 12.86 2.68 -10.11
N GLN A 269 11.97 2.83 -11.10
CA GLN A 269 12.15 3.76 -12.21
C GLN A 269 10.93 4.65 -12.43
N TYR A 270 11.15 5.86 -12.97
CA TYR A 270 10.11 6.81 -13.42
C TYR A 270 9.00 7.03 -12.38
N SER A 271 9.37 7.28 -11.13
CA SER A 271 8.43 7.28 -10.02
C SER A 271 8.49 8.57 -9.20
N THR A 272 7.38 8.88 -8.53
CA THR A 272 7.23 10.12 -7.76
C THR A 272 6.98 9.84 -6.28
N ILE A 273 7.75 10.51 -5.41
CA ILE A 273 7.66 10.44 -3.95
C ILE A 273 7.38 11.86 -3.45
N LYS A 274 6.11 12.17 -3.12
CA LYS A 274 5.69 13.55 -2.84
C LYS A 274 4.81 13.67 -1.60
N GLY A 275 5.05 14.70 -0.80
CA GLY A 275 4.19 15.05 0.33
C GLY A 275 4.21 14.05 1.47
N ASN A 276 5.15 13.10 1.46
CA ASN A 276 5.22 12.05 2.47
C ASN A 276 5.96 12.56 3.73
N ARG A 277 5.70 11.90 4.86
CA ARG A 277 6.33 12.17 6.13
C ARG A 277 7.06 10.95 6.63
N PHE A 278 8.39 11.06 6.74
CA PHE A 278 9.27 10.02 7.27
C PHE A 278 9.76 10.44 8.65
N ARG A 279 9.26 9.83 9.72
CA ARG A 279 9.52 10.28 11.09
C ARG A 279 9.96 9.14 12.00
N ASN A 280 10.98 9.38 12.79
CA ASN A 280 11.42 8.43 13.83
C ASN A 280 11.68 7.00 13.31
N ASN A 281 12.15 6.86 12.07
CA ASN A 281 12.56 5.56 11.51
C ASN A 281 14.07 5.34 11.73
N THR A 282 14.54 4.10 11.69
CA THR A 282 15.99 3.87 11.61
C THR A 282 16.57 4.51 10.35
N VAL A 283 15.97 4.24 9.19
CA VAL A 283 16.24 4.93 7.94
C VAL A 283 14.93 5.49 7.41
N GLY A 284 14.86 6.78 7.11
CA GLY A 284 13.66 7.39 6.55
C GLY A 284 13.37 6.85 5.15
N LEU A 285 14.32 7.04 4.22
CA LEU A 285 14.22 6.59 2.83
C LEU A 285 15.53 5.92 2.41
N LEU A 286 15.47 4.67 2.00
CA LEU A 286 16.56 3.95 1.35
C LEU A 286 16.26 3.78 -0.14
N VAL A 287 17.19 4.24 -1.00
CA VAL A 287 17.14 4.05 -2.46
C VAL A 287 18.32 3.17 -2.88
N ASP A 288 18.03 1.96 -3.31
CA ASP A 288 18.98 0.99 -3.86
C ASP A 288 18.69 0.80 -5.36
N GLY A 289 19.39 1.55 -6.20
CA GLY A 289 19.21 1.49 -7.64
C GLY A 289 17.95 2.25 -8.14
N GLY A 290 17.84 3.53 -7.85
CA GLY A 290 16.81 4.41 -8.44
C GLY A 290 17.17 4.87 -9.85
N SER A 291 16.17 5.15 -10.68
CA SER A 291 16.35 5.86 -11.96
C SER A 291 15.16 6.76 -12.26
N ASP A 292 15.45 8.02 -12.58
CA ASP A 292 14.42 9.00 -12.91
C ASP A 292 13.37 9.17 -11.80
N LEU A 293 13.79 9.15 -10.54
CA LEU A 293 12.92 9.38 -9.40
C LEU A 293 12.76 10.88 -9.13
N LEU A 294 11.55 11.30 -8.83
CA LEU A 294 11.26 12.66 -8.36
C LEU A 294 10.85 12.60 -6.88
N VAL A 295 11.76 13.00 -6.00
CA VAL A 295 11.57 13.06 -4.54
C VAL A 295 11.41 14.52 -4.12
N HIS A 296 10.18 14.95 -3.85
CA HIS A 296 9.92 16.35 -3.58
C HIS A 296 8.81 16.63 -2.57
N HIS A 297 8.93 17.75 -1.86
CA HIS A 297 7.97 18.17 -0.83
C HIS A 297 7.71 17.09 0.23
N ASN A 298 8.75 16.35 0.65
CA ASN A 298 8.63 15.40 1.73
C ASN A 298 9.22 15.98 3.03
N GLU A 299 8.66 15.58 4.17
CA GLU A 299 9.25 15.82 5.49
C GLU A 299 10.03 14.58 5.93
N ILE A 300 11.31 14.75 6.16
CA ILE A 300 12.25 13.71 6.59
C ILE A 300 12.79 14.14 7.95
N LYS A 301 12.19 13.62 9.05
CA LYS A 301 12.38 14.18 10.37
C LYS A 301 12.74 13.15 11.43
N ALA A 302 13.75 13.45 12.24
CA ALA A 302 14.13 12.67 13.42
C ALA A 302 14.40 11.19 13.11
N ASN A 303 14.98 10.89 11.94
CA ASN A 303 15.42 9.55 11.57
C ASN A 303 16.91 9.35 11.94
N GLY A 304 17.35 8.12 12.10
CA GLY A 304 18.79 7.83 12.21
C GLY A 304 19.49 8.27 10.93
N TRP A 305 19.07 7.75 9.81
CA TRP A 305 19.44 8.24 8.47
C TRP A 305 18.19 8.82 7.81
N GLY A 306 18.26 10.08 7.39
CA GLY A 306 17.17 10.72 6.66
C GLY A 306 16.96 10.04 5.31
N MET A 307 18.02 10.03 4.48
CA MET A 307 18.03 9.40 3.15
C MET A 307 19.34 8.67 2.91
N ARG A 308 19.27 7.42 2.46
CA ARG A 308 20.43 6.64 2.01
C ARG A 308 20.29 6.37 0.52
N LEU A 309 21.27 6.81 -0.26
CA LEU A 309 21.37 6.55 -1.70
C LEU A 309 22.51 5.56 -1.91
N ILE A 310 22.18 4.29 -2.16
CA ILE A 310 23.16 3.24 -2.37
C ILE A 310 23.03 2.67 -3.78
N SER A 311 24.10 2.03 -4.28
CA SER A 311 24.15 1.54 -5.65
C SER A 311 24.04 2.67 -6.70
N ALA A 312 24.06 2.35 -7.96
CA ALA A 312 24.11 3.32 -9.05
C ALA A 312 22.72 3.93 -9.34
N SER A 313 22.25 4.83 -8.49
CA SER A 313 21.08 5.66 -8.81
C SER A 313 21.44 6.74 -9.85
N THR A 314 20.54 6.96 -10.81
CA THR A 314 20.79 7.89 -11.94
C THR A 314 19.58 8.75 -12.26
N ASN A 315 19.81 10.03 -12.57
CA ASN A 315 18.79 11.01 -12.94
C ASN A 315 17.72 11.26 -11.86
N ASP A 316 17.98 10.91 -10.61
CA ASP A 316 17.05 11.21 -9.53
C ASP A 316 17.09 12.71 -9.20
N THR A 317 15.92 13.29 -8.95
CA THR A 317 15.78 14.70 -8.54
C THR A 317 15.22 14.75 -7.12
N ILE A 318 16.00 15.31 -6.20
CA ILE A 318 15.69 15.47 -4.78
C ILE A 318 15.57 16.96 -4.50
N THR A 319 14.36 17.49 -4.40
CA THR A 319 14.13 18.93 -4.32
C THR A 319 12.95 19.30 -3.41
N CYS A 320 13.00 20.48 -2.82
CA CYS A 320 11.92 21.01 -1.99
C CYS A 320 11.53 20.09 -0.81
N ASN A 321 12.43 19.28 -0.29
CA ASN A 321 12.21 18.46 0.89
C ASN A 321 12.68 19.20 2.15
N ASN A 322 12.11 18.84 3.30
CA ASN A 322 12.56 19.27 4.61
C ASN A 322 13.35 18.16 5.30
N PHE A 323 14.62 18.40 5.59
CA PHE A 323 15.45 17.55 6.43
C PHE A 323 15.56 18.17 7.82
N LEU A 324 15.06 17.49 8.86
CA LEU A 324 14.84 18.05 10.18
C LEU A 324 15.29 17.10 11.29
N GLY A 325 16.33 17.43 12.02
CA GLY A 325 16.77 16.67 13.20
C GLY A 325 17.14 15.22 12.93
N ASN A 326 17.56 14.88 11.72
CA ASN A 326 18.09 13.53 11.44
C ASN A 326 19.53 13.43 11.99
N THR A 327 19.94 12.24 12.40
CA THR A 327 21.35 12.04 12.77
C THR A 327 22.24 12.29 11.56
N PHE A 328 21.95 11.61 10.46
CA PHE A 328 22.54 11.86 9.15
C PHE A 328 21.45 12.24 8.16
N ASP A 329 21.56 13.39 7.50
CA ASP A 329 20.54 13.82 6.56
C ASP A 329 20.60 13.01 5.27
N MET A 330 21.80 12.85 4.70
CA MET A 330 22.04 11.99 3.55
C MET A 330 23.30 11.15 3.75
N THR A 331 23.29 9.94 3.14
CA THR A 331 24.48 9.09 3.02
C THR A 331 24.50 8.40 1.65
N THR A 332 25.69 8.03 1.20
CA THR A 332 25.89 7.28 -0.04
C THR A 332 27.11 6.38 0.06
N ASN A 333 27.08 5.25 -0.64
CA ASN A 333 28.22 4.34 -0.82
C ASN A 333 28.89 4.50 -2.20
N VAL A 334 28.40 5.42 -3.03
CA VAL A 334 28.96 5.64 -4.38
C VAL A 334 29.80 6.89 -4.42
N SER A 335 30.91 6.84 -5.13
CA SER A 335 31.83 7.98 -5.29
C SER A 335 31.46 8.92 -6.43
N TYR A 336 30.48 8.57 -7.25
CA TYR A 336 30.08 9.36 -8.40
C TYR A 336 28.57 9.63 -8.37
N ASN A 337 28.21 10.90 -8.41
CA ASN A 337 26.81 11.35 -8.41
C ASN A 337 26.33 11.67 -9.82
N ARG A 338 25.14 11.16 -10.19
CA ARG A 338 24.39 11.52 -11.41
C ARG A 338 23.02 12.08 -11.09
N ASN A 339 22.77 12.42 -9.84
CA ASN A 339 21.49 12.87 -9.35
C ASN A 339 21.53 14.37 -9.04
N THR A 340 20.39 15.02 -9.03
CA THR A 340 20.24 16.43 -8.67
C THR A 340 19.70 16.54 -7.26
N VAL A 341 20.44 17.20 -6.38
CA VAL A 341 19.99 17.59 -5.03
C VAL A 341 20.00 19.09 -4.98
N ASN A 342 18.81 19.73 -4.96
CA ASN A 342 18.75 21.17 -5.03
C ASN A 342 17.48 21.76 -4.45
N GLY A 343 17.58 22.91 -3.77
CA GLY A 343 16.45 23.65 -3.22
C GLY A 343 15.76 22.93 -2.07
N ASN A 344 16.46 22.11 -1.28
CA ASN A 344 15.92 21.51 -0.08
C ASN A 344 16.13 22.42 1.14
N TYR A 345 15.31 22.23 2.16
CA TYR A 345 15.51 22.84 3.46
C TYR A 345 16.29 21.87 4.37
N TRP A 346 17.38 22.37 4.95
CA TRP A 346 18.25 21.63 5.88
C TRP A 346 18.32 22.38 7.20
N ASP A 347 17.90 21.79 8.29
CA ASP A 347 17.97 22.45 9.60
C ASP A 347 19.40 22.67 10.11
N LYS A 348 20.38 21.99 9.51
CA LYS A 348 21.82 22.16 9.79
C LYS A 348 22.48 23.21 8.91
N TYR A 349 21.75 23.84 7.99
CA TYR A 349 22.28 24.87 7.14
C TYR A 349 22.49 26.17 7.93
N GLU A 350 23.73 26.66 7.97
CA GLU A 350 24.16 27.86 8.67
C GLU A 350 24.55 29.01 7.71
N GLY A 351 24.22 28.91 6.41
CA GLY A 351 24.51 29.94 5.43
C GLY A 351 23.57 31.14 5.50
N TYR A 352 23.76 32.08 4.58
CA TYR A 352 23.01 33.34 4.53
C TYR A 352 22.38 33.57 3.16
N ASP A 353 21.43 34.50 3.09
CA ASP A 353 20.70 34.94 1.91
C ASP A 353 20.81 36.46 1.83
N LEU A 354 21.81 36.96 1.07
CA LEU A 354 22.10 38.37 0.96
C LEU A 354 21.17 39.12 0.02
N ASP A 355 20.76 38.49 -1.05
CA ASP A 355 19.87 39.07 -2.06
C ASP A 355 18.38 38.91 -1.68
N LYS A 356 18.06 38.17 -0.58
CA LYS A 356 16.73 37.95 -0.02
C LYS A 356 15.77 37.28 -0.99
N ASN A 357 16.29 36.38 -1.81
CA ASN A 357 15.50 35.59 -2.75
C ASN A 357 14.87 34.31 -2.10
N GLY A 358 15.21 34.00 -0.83
CA GLY A 358 14.74 32.88 -0.08
C GLY A 358 15.61 31.63 -0.18
N TYR A 359 16.71 31.71 -0.92
CA TYR A 359 17.71 30.65 -1.03
C TYR A 359 19.03 31.12 -0.44
N GLY A 360 19.81 30.21 0.08
CA GLY A 360 21.13 30.50 0.61
C GLY A 360 22.14 30.73 -0.51
N ASP A 361 23.01 31.74 -0.32
CA ASP A 361 24.10 32.09 -1.25
C ASP A 361 25.32 31.17 -1.13
N VAL A 362 25.35 30.33 -0.12
CA VAL A 362 26.42 29.37 0.14
C VAL A 362 25.86 27.95 -0.07
N PRO A 363 26.48 27.11 -0.91
CA PRO A 363 26.05 25.73 -1.11
C PRO A 363 26.09 24.92 0.20
N PHE A 364 25.20 23.95 0.33
CA PHE A 364 25.17 23.02 1.45
C PHE A 364 25.62 21.62 1.02
N HIS A 365 26.46 21.00 1.82
CA HIS A 365 26.96 19.65 1.63
C HIS A 365 26.24 18.72 2.61
N PRO A 366 25.23 17.94 2.16
CA PRO A 366 24.42 17.09 3.05
C PRO A 366 25.14 15.82 3.51
N LEU A 367 26.27 15.46 2.90
CA LEU A 367 27.13 14.35 3.29
C LEU A 367 28.18 14.85 4.29
N SER A 368 28.43 14.09 5.36
CA SER A 368 29.58 14.28 6.24
C SER A 368 30.59 13.14 6.06
N LEU A 369 31.85 13.43 6.34
CA LEU A 369 32.91 12.41 6.30
C LEU A 369 32.57 11.23 7.23
N PHE A 370 32.04 11.53 8.43
CA PHE A 370 31.62 10.51 9.37
C PHE A 370 30.47 9.65 8.82
N SER A 371 29.50 10.25 8.14
CA SER A 371 28.39 9.50 7.53
C SER A 371 28.87 8.53 6.46
N MET A 372 29.87 8.90 5.67
CA MET A 372 30.46 8.02 4.66
C MET A 372 31.29 6.89 5.30
N LEU A 373 32.03 7.18 6.36
CA LEU A 373 32.76 6.15 7.10
C LEU A 373 31.78 5.14 7.74
N ALA A 374 30.68 5.61 8.32
CA ALA A 374 29.64 4.78 8.89
C ALA A 374 28.94 3.92 7.83
N GLU A 375 28.79 4.41 6.60
CA GLU A 375 28.22 3.64 5.49
C GLU A 375 29.16 2.49 5.04
N GLN A 376 30.48 2.71 5.10
CA GLN A 376 31.47 1.70 4.76
C GLN A 376 31.67 0.66 5.88
N ASN A 377 31.54 1.08 7.12
CA ASN A 377 31.72 0.21 8.28
C ASN A 377 30.84 0.66 9.44
N GLU A 378 29.75 -0.07 9.69
CA GLU A 378 28.80 0.23 10.77
C GLU A 378 29.45 0.29 12.16
N ASN A 379 30.60 -0.36 12.40
CA ASN A 379 31.29 -0.28 13.68
C ASN A 379 31.79 1.14 14.00
N VAL A 380 31.91 2.01 13.01
CA VAL A 380 32.26 3.42 13.22
C VAL A 380 31.20 4.12 14.07
N LEU A 381 29.96 3.67 14.06
CA LEU A 381 28.87 4.22 14.88
C LEU A 381 29.14 4.11 16.40
N PHE A 382 29.97 3.19 16.85
CA PHE A 382 30.42 3.16 18.26
C PHE A 382 31.15 4.44 18.69
N PHE A 383 31.73 5.17 17.75
CA PHE A 383 32.41 6.44 17.99
C PHE A 383 31.45 7.65 17.87
N PHE A 384 30.18 7.42 17.63
CA PHE A 384 29.18 8.49 17.61
C PHE A 384 29.18 9.26 18.94
N HIS A 385 29.17 10.58 18.87
CA HIS A 385 29.36 11.49 20.02
C HIS A 385 30.72 11.36 20.74
N SER A 386 31.72 10.70 20.17
CA SER A 386 33.06 10.70 20.72
C SER A 386 33.83 11.98 20.40
N PHE A 387 34.94 12.19 21.12
CA PHE A 387 35.88 13.28 20.80
C PHE A 387 36.38 13.21 19.34
N LEU A 388 36.59 12.00 18.82
CA LEU A 388 37.03 11.79 17.43
C LEU A 388 36.02 12.32 16.42
N MET A 389 34.72 12.05 16.62
CA MET A 389 33.66 12.56 15.77
C MET A 389 33.63 14.10 15.80
N ASN A 390 33.64 14.69 17.00
CA ASN A 390 33.65 16.14 17.14
C ASN A 390 34.88 16.79 16.47
N LEU A 391 36.01 16.10 16.48
CA LEU A 391 37.23 16.54 15.80
C LEU A 391 37.07 16.46 14.28
N LEU A 392 36.46 15.41 13.76
CA LEU A 392 36.16 15.28 12.32
C LEU A 392 35.22 16.39 11.84
N ASP A 393 34.11 16.62 12.58
CA ASP A 393 33.14 17.69 12.26
C ASP A 393 33.83 19.08 12.29
N ALA A 394 34.70 19.33 13.30
CA ALA A 394 35.46 20.55 13.36
C ALA A 394 36.45 20.68 12.20
N THR A 395 37.04 19.56 11.76
CA THR A 395 37.99 19.56 10.64
C THR A 395 37.28 19.88 9.33
N GLU A 396 36.09 19.27 9.10
CA GLU A 396 35.25 19.56 7.93
C GLU A 396 34.86 21.06 7.85
N LYS A 397 34.53 21.68 8.99
CA LYS A 397 34.23 23.15 9.03
C LYS A 397 35.43 24.03 8.69
N VAL A 398 36.65 23.59 8.98
CA VAL A 398 37.88 24.36 8.75
C VAL A 398 38.51 24.05 7.40
N LEU A 399 38.39 22.81 6.93
CA LEU A 399 38.97 22.32 5.68
C LEU A 399 37.86 21.76 4.77
N PRO A 400 37.10 22.60 4.08
CA PRO A 400 36.02 22.15 3.21
C PRO A 400 36.47 21.13 2.14
N SER A 401 37.74 21.09 1.80
CA SER A 401 38.30 20.11 0.84
C SER A 401 38.25 18.64 1.29
N VAL A 402 37.97 18.37 2.56
CA VAL A 402 37.77 17.01 3.06
C VAL A 402 36.30 16.59 3.11
N THR A 403 35.39 17.58 2.96
CA THR A 403 33.95 17.31 2.86
C THR A 403 33.65 16.66 1.51
N PRO A 404 32.87 15.58 1.49
CA PRO A 404 32.51 14.93 0.23
C PRO A 404 31.62 15.83 -0.64
N ASP A 405 32.02 16.11 -1.88
CA ASP A 405 31.30 16.95 -2.87
C ASP A 405 30.45 16.15 -3.83
N ASN A 406 30.21 14.88 -3.54
CA ASN A 406 29.40 14.02 -4.41
C ASN A 406 27.95 14.51 -4.52
N TYR A 407 27.42 15.12 -3.45
CA TYR A 407 26.09 15.73 -3.41
C TYR A 407 26.19 17.10 -2.81
N VAL A 408 25.76 18.09 -3.56
CA VAL A 408 25.74 19.51 -3.15
C VAL A 408 24.36 20.08 -3.45
N ASP A 409 23.77 20.78 -2.50
CA ASP A 409 22.60 21.62 -2.72
C ASP A 409 23.10 23.04 -2.97
N GLU A 410 23.09 23.47 -4.23
CA GLU A 410 23.61 24.77 -4.65
C GLU A 410 22.75 25.94 -4.16
N TYR A 411 21.46 25.68 -3.91
CA TYR A 411 20.50 26.72 -3.53
C TYR A 411 19.62 26.22 -2.36
N PRO A 412 20.21 25.95 -1.17
CA PRO A 412 19.45 25.49 -0.03
C PRO A 412 18.37 26.49 0.37
N HIS A 413 17.16 26.03 0.62
CA HIS A 413 16.05 26.92 0.96
C HIS A 413 16.16 27.40 2.40
N MET A 414 15.98 28.73 2.65
CA MET A 414 16.15 29.34 3.96
C MET A 414 15.05 29.03 4.97
N LYS A 415 13.90 28.54 4.52
CA LYS A 415 12.76 28.23 5.38
C LYS A 415 12.16 26.87 5.01
N SER A 416 11.64 26.15 6.01
CA SER A 416 10.96 24.88 5.76
C SER A 416 9.71 25.06 4.88
N TYR A 417 9.50 24.11 3.98
CA TYR A 417 8.28 24.03 3.17
C TYR A 417 7.09 23.61 4.01
N LYS A 418 5.88 24.03 3.63
CA LYS A 418 4.64 23.53 4.22
C LYS A 418 4.31 22.17 3.58
N ILE A 419 4.33 21.09 4.37
CA ILE A 419 4.09 19.71 3.93
C ILE A 419 3.02 19.05 4.80
#